data_a21fee84cc58131770df7e7e68ef5fdf
#
_entry.id   a21fee84cc58131770df7e7e68ef5fdf
#
_cell.length_a   1.000
_cell.length_b   1.000
_cell.length_c   1.000
_cell.angle_alpha   90.00
_cell.angle_beta   90.00
_cell.angle_gamma   90.00
#
_symmetry.space_group_name_H-M   'P 1'
#
loop_
_entity.id
_entity.type
_entity.pdbx_description
1 polymer ?
#
loop_
_entity_poly.entity_id
_entity_poly.type
_entity_poly.pdbx_seq_one_letter_code
_entity_poly.pdbx_strand_id
1 'polypeptide(L)'
;MKRSVTDDISAISRINAVPAILQVISDTTGLRFAAVARVTDDSWTACAVLDRIDFGMQVGSELDVATTLCHEIYASHETIVISKVSEDERYCDHHTPKIYGFESYVSSPVFRTDGSFFGTVCALDPHPANLPEGTTRAMIESFAKLLGIQLEAEERFEATEAALMDARQTAELREQFIALLGHDLRNPLSSIMSGAQLMLRRSKEPAITGIAEHMLTATHRASRLVDDVLDFARGRLGNGIPLNIRDCDKLHETLAHIVSEMQSSYPQRRLRCEIESLATIRCDSDRLAQLLSNLLANALTHGASDGVVRVSARIEAGHFILAVNNPGEPIPAERLAHLFQPYWREPSSTQSGLGLGLYIANEIALSHGGGMQATSTSDAGTTFIFSMPTGTAAG
;
A
#
# COMPACT_ATOMS: atom_id res chain seq x y z
N MET A 1 -17.35 -8.31 15.42
CA MET A 1 -17.19 -9.69 15.95
C MET A 1 -16.78 -9.58 17.40
N LYS A 2 -17.42 -10.28 18.35
CA LYS A 2 -16.90 -10.34 19.73
C LYS A 2 -15.54 -11.07 19.71
N ARG A 3 -14.48 -10.44 20.21
CA ARG A 3 -13.16 -11.09 20.37
C ARG A 3 -13.28 -12.29 21.30
N SER A 4 -12.47 -13.30 21.07
CA SER A 4 -12.38 -14.44 21.99
C SER A 4 -11.60 -14.05 23.25
N VAL A 5 -11.85 -14.72 24.36
CA VAL A 5 -11.09 -14.52 25.61
C VAL A 5 -9.59 -14.80 25.39
N THR A 6 -9.27 -15.74 24.51
CA THR A 6 -7.87 -16.06 24.13
C THR A 6 -7.18 -14.88 23.44
N ASP A 7 -7.89 -14.14 22.58
CA ASP A 7 -7.35 -12.95 21.93
C ASP A 7 -7.11 -11.83 22.95
N ASP A 8 -8.02 -11.67 23.93
CA ASP A 8 -7.88 -10.68 25.01
C ASP A 8 -6.69 -11.00 25.92
N ILE A 9 -6.46 -12.29 26.26
CA ILE A 9 -5.26 -12.75 27.01
C ILE A 9 -3.99 -12.41 26.21
N SER A 10 -3.99 -12.73 24.92
CA SER A 10 -2.85 -12.45 24.02
C SER A 10 -2.55 -10.95 23.94
N ALA A 11 -3.57 -10.10 23.82
CA ALA A 11 -3.41 -8.64 23.76
C ALA A 11 -2.78 -8.11 25.06
N ILE A 12 -3.28 -8.52 26.24
CA ILE A 12 -2.71 -8.12 27.54
C ILE A 12 -1.27 -8.61 27.69
N SER A 13 -0.95 -9.83 27.25
CA SER A 13 0.41 -10.40 27.36
C SER A 13 1.47 -9.65 26.55
N ARG A 14 1.06 -8.97 25.47
CA ARG A 14 1.96 -8.14 24.62
C ARG A 14 2.19 -6.74 25.19
N ILE A 15 1.37 -6.28 26.12
CA ILE A 15 1.57 -4.98 26.78
C ILE A 15 2.71 -5.10 27.79
N ASN A 16 3.91 -4.68 27.39
CA ASN A 16 5.12 -4.77 28.21
C ASN A 16 5.01 -4.04 29.57
N ALA A 17 4.08 -3.10 29.70
CA ALA A 17 3.86 -2.35 30.94
C ALA A 17 3.06 -3.14 31.98
N VAL A 18 2.30 -4.17 31.61
CA VAL A 18 1.39 -4.89 32.55
C VAL A 18 2.13 -5.51 33.72
N PRO A 19 3.24 -6.25 33.57
CA PRO A 19 3.98 -6.79 34.72
C PRO A 19 4.48 -5.70 35.67
N ALA A 20 4.96 -4.57 35.12
CA ALA A 20 5.42 -3.45 35.93
C ALA A 20 4.26 -2.78 36.68
N ILE A 21 3.09 -2.63 36.08
CA ILE A 21 1.89 -2.09 36.72
C ILE A 21 1.48 -2.96 37.89
N LEU A 22 1.37 -4.29 37.69
CA LEU A 22 1.03 -5.21 38.76
C LEU A 22 2.06 -5.18 39.91
N GLN A 23 3.35 -5.08 39.58
CA GLN A 23 4.44 -4.93 40.52
C GLN A 23 4.27 -3.65 41.36
N VAL A 24 4.04 -2.49 40.72
CA VAL A 24 3.87 -1.21 41.41
C VAL A 24 2.62 -1.21 42.31
N ILE A 25 1.50 -1.79 41.83
CA ILE A 25 0.30 -1.95 42.62
C ILE A 25 0.63 -2.77 43.90
N SER A 26 1.27 -3.93 43.75
CA SER A 26 1.66 -4.79 44.87
C SER A 26 2.60 -4.07 45.83
N ASP A 27 3.65 -3.43 45.33
CA ASP A 27 4.67 -2.80 46.19
C ASP A 27 4.13 -1.54 46.90
N THR A 28 3.19 -0.81 46.30
CA THR A 28 2.63 0.42 46.89
C THR A 28 1.51 0.11 47.89
N THR A 29 0.69 -0.89 47.63
CA THR A 29 -0.43 -1.27 48.49
C THR A 29 -0.06 -2.28 49.59
N GLY A 30 1.04 -3.02 49.41
CA GLY A 30 1.41 -4.16 50.20
C GLY A 30 0.59 -5.43 49.92
N LEU A 31 -0.33 -5.38 48.94
CA LEU A 31 -1.13 -6.53 48.50
C LEU A 31 -0.30 -7.45 47.64
N ARG A 32 -0.11 -8.70 48.06
CA ARG A 32 0.84 -9.63 47.44
C ARG A 32 0.30 -10.43 46.26
N PHE A 33 -1.01 -10.38 46.00
CA PHE A 33 -1.61 -10.87 44.75
C PHE A 33 -2.16 -9.71 43.96
N ALA A 34 -1.89 -9.67 42.67
CA ALA A 34 -2.47 -8.69 41.72
C ALA A 34 -2.74 -9.33 40.37
N ALA A 35 -3.81 -8.92 39.71
CA ALA A 35 -4.18 -9.45 38.41
C ALA A 35 -4.87 -8.41 37.53
N VAL A 36 -4.73 -8.60 36.22
CA VAL A 36 -5.61 -8.02 35.20
C VAL A 36 -6.52 -9.13 34.71
N ALA A 37 -7.82 -8.92 34.78
CA ALA A 37 -8.80 -9.91 34.37
C ALA A 37 -9.74 -9.41 33.27
N ARG A 38 -10.05 -10.27 32.34
CA ARG A 38 -11.19 -10.13 31.46
C ARG A 38 -12.45 -10.55 32.23
N VAL A 39 -13.45 -9.68 32.28
CA VAL A 39 -14.72 -9.98 32.92
C VAL A 39 -15.84 -9.89 31.89
N THR A 40 -16.67 -10.93 31.84
CA THR A 40 -17.85 -11.04 31.01
C THR A 40 -19.09 -11.27 31.89
N ASP A 41 -20.26 -11.43 31.28
CA ASP A 41 -21.48 -11.77 32.01
C ASP A 41 -21.37 -13.11 32.76
N ASP A 42 -20.55 -14.05 32.26
CA ASP A 42 -20.51 -15.44 32.73
C ASP A 42 -19.17 -15.80 33.39
N SER A 43 -18.08 -15.11 33.09
CA SER A 43 -16.74 -15.51 33.54
C SER A 43 -15.83 -14.35 33.94
N TRP A 44 -14.96 -14.63 34.86
CA TRP A 44 -13.76 -13.86 35.20
C TRP A 44 -12.54 -14.67 34.75
N THR A 45 -11.72 -14.15 33.83
CA THR A 45 -10.54 -14.86 33.31
C THR A 45 -9.29 -14.04 33.55
N ALA A 46 -8.27 -14.64 34.16
CA ALA A 46 -6.99 -14.00 34.43
C ALA A 46 -6.20 -13.77 33.13
N CYS A 47 -5.92 -12.52 32.75
CA CYS A 47 -5.10 -12.15 31.61
C CYS A 47 -3.63 -11.92 31.99
N ALA A 48 -3.38 -11.42 33.20
CA ALA A 48 -2.05 -11.28 33.79
C ALA A 48 -2.14 -11.47 35.28
N VAL A 49 -1.13 -12.08 35.88
CA VAL A 49 -1.11 -12.42 37.32
C VAL A 49 0.28 -12.12 37.90
N LEU A 50 0.28 -11.51 39.09
CA LEU A 50 1.39 -11.43 40.01
C LEU A 50 0.95 -12.13 41.33
N ASP A 51 1.47 -13.31 41.60
CA ASP A 51 1.12 -14.11 42.80
C ASP A 51 2.36 -14.29 43.67
N ARG A 52 2.33 -13.69 44.89
CA ARG A 52 3.38 -13.80 45.90
C ARG A 52 2.89 -14.49 47.17
N ILE A 53 1.68 -15.05 47.11
CA ILE A 53 1.03 -15.70 48.26
C ILE A 53 0.63 -17.15 47.99
N ASP A 54 1.04 -17.68 46.82
CA ASP A 54 0.65 -19.01 46.37
C ASP A 54 -0.89 -19.17 46.31
N PHE A 55 -1.59 -18.13 45.84
CA PHE A 55 -3.04 -18.16 45.64
C PHE A 55 -3.46 -19.20 44.59
N GLY A 56 -2.51 -19.59 43.75
CA GLY A 56 -2.65 -20.69 42.82
C GLY A 56 -3.30 -20.34 41.50
N MET A 57 -3.44 -19.06 41.18
CA MET A 57 -3.97 -18.59 39.90
C MET A 57 -2.87 -18.34 38.87
N GLN A 58 -3.14 -18.72 37.64
CA GLN A 58 -2.26 -18.52 36.47
C GLN A 58 -3.01 -17.79 35.38
N VAL A 59 -2.26 -17.29 34.39
CA VAL A 59 -2.85 -16.72 33.19
C VAL A 59 -3.74 -17.78 32.51
N GLY A 60 -4.97 -17.40 32.16
CA GLY A 60 -5.99 -18.30 31.63
C GLY A 60 -6.84 -19.00 32.72
N SER A 61 -6.56 -18.85 34.02
CA SER A 61 -7.45 -19.36 35.06
C SER A 61 -8.78 -18.63 35.03
N GLU A 62 -9.87 -19.40 35.22
CA GLU A 62 -11.24 -18.88 35.16
C GLU A 62 -11.92 -19.04 36.53
N LEU A 63 -12.74 -18.07 36.90
CA LEU A 63 -13.64 -18.09 38.02
C LEU A 63 -15.07 -17.80 37.57
N ASP A 64 -16.05 -18.36 38.26
CA ASP A 64 -17.43 -17.92 38.13
C ASP A 64 -17.53 -16.46 38.58
N VAL A 65 -17.92 -15.57 37.66
CA VAL A 65 -17.98 -14.13 37.93
C VAL A 65 -18.87 -13.79 39.11
N ALA A 66 -19.94 -14.53 39.32
CA ALA A 66 -20.87 -14.33 40.43
C ALA A 66 -20.23 -14.57 41.83
N THR A 67 -19.12 -15.28 41.89
CA THR A 67 -18.38 -15.51 43.13
C THR A 67 -17.35 -14.40 43.43
N THR A 68 -17.17 -13.44 42.53
CA THR A 68 -16.14 -12.41 42.60
C THR A 68 -16.73 -11.02 42.88
N LEU A 69 -16.00 -10.13 43.58
CA LEU A 69 -16.36 -8.71 43.68
C LEU A 69 -16.30 -7.97 42.31
N CYS A 70 -15.62 -8.56 41.31
CA CYS A 70 -15.59 -8.01 39.99
C CYS A 70 -16.96 -8.01 39.29
N HIS A 71 -17.89 -8.85 39.73
CA HIS A 71 -19.29 -8.81 39.31
C HIS A 71 -19.98 -7.51 39.71
N GLU A 72 -19.76 -7.04 40.96
CA GLU A 72 -20.27 -5.75 41.43
C GLU A 72 -19.66 -4.58 40.63
N ILE A 73 -18.36 -4.65 40.35
CA ILE A 73 -17.66 -3.64 39.54
C ILE A 73 -18.22 -3.61 38.10
N TYR A 74 -18.53 -4.77 37.55
CA TYR A 74 -19.17 -4.87 36.22
C TYR A 74 -20.54 -4.16 36.17
N ALA A 75 -21.31 -4.27 37.26
CA ALA A 75 -22.64 -3.66 37.37
C ALA A 75 -22.60 -2.16 37.74
N SER A 76 -21.71 -1.77 38.66
CA SER A 76 -21.64 -0.39 39.20
C SER A 76 -20.69 0.53 38.45
N HIS A 77 -19.66 -0.06 37.81
CA HIS A 77 -18.51 0.65 37.22
C HIS A 77 -17.67 1.44 38.28
N GLU A 78 -17.80 1.10 39.53
CA GLU A 78 -17.11 1.79 40.64
C GLU A 78 -15.88 1.01 41.12
N THR A 79 -14.85 1.74 41.54
CA THR A 79 -13.65 1.18 42.16
C THR A 79 -13.96 0.77 43.58
N ILE A 80 -13.56 -0.44 43.97
CA ILE A 80 -13.69 -0.97 45.36
C ILE A 80 -12.31 -0.90 46.04
N VAL A 81 -12.28 -0.35 47.26
CA VAL A 81 -11.08 -0.32 48.12
C VAL A 81 -11.50 -0.80 49.52
N ILE A 82 -10.90 -1.90 50.01
CA ILE A 82 -11.19 -2.51 51.29
C ILE A 82 -9.87 -2.71 52.04
N SER A 83 -9.64 -1.95 53.12
CA SER A 83 -8.45 -2.07 53.97
C SER A 83 -8.50 -3.32 54.88
N LYS A 84 -9.69 -3.62 55.41
CA LYS A 84 -9.93 -4.77 56.27
C LYS A 84 -11.39 -5.21 56.15
N VAL A 85 -11.60 -6.38 55.54
CA VAL A 85 -12.94 -6.94 55.31
C VAL A 85 -13.73 -7.12 56.60
N SER A 86 -13.09 -7.65 57.66
CA SER A 86 -13.75 -7.91 58.95
C SER A 86 -14.27 -6.66 59.70
N GLU A 87 -13.82 -5.45 59.27
CA GLU A 87 -14.26 -4.16 59.84
C GLU A 87 -15.09 -3.33 58.85
N ASP A 88 -15.30 -3.83 57.63
CA ASP A 88 -16.02 -3.12 56.57
C ASP A 88 -17.54 -3.40 56.68
N GLU A 89 -18.34 -2.34 56.81
CA GLU A 89 -19.81 -2.46 56.97
C GLU A 89 -20.51 -3.14 55.81
N ARG A 90 -19.96 -3.02 54.60
CA ARG A 90 -20.56 -3.56 53.34
C ARG A 90 -20.10 -4.99 53.06
N TYR A 91 -18.83 -5.31 53.38
CA TYR A 91 -18.20 -6.52 52.88
C TYR A 91 -17.88 -7.57 53.98
N CYS A 92 -18.07 -7.29 55.29
CA CYS A 92 -17.78 -8.23 56.40
C CYS A 92 -18.61 -9.53 56.27
N ASP A 93 -19.82 -9.45 55.76
CA ASP A 93 -20.69 -10.64 55.58
C ASP A 93 -20.72 -11.13 54.11
N HIS A 94 -20.01 -10.48 53.21
CA HIS A 94 -20.02 -10.85 51.80
C HIS A 94 -19.40 -12.24 51.58
N HIS A 95 -19.94 -13.00 50.58
CA HIS A 95 -19.50 -14.37 50.32
C HIS A 95 -18.11 -14.45 49.70
N THR A 96 -17.73 -13.47 48.86
CA THR A 96 -16.46 -13.47 48.11
C THR A 96 -15.22 -13.53 49.03
N PRO A 97 -15.04 -12.66 50.06
CA PRO A 97 -13.91 -12.78 50.97
C PRO A 97 -13.86 -14.11 51.72
N LYS A 98 -15.04 -14.69 52.03
CA LYS A 98 -15.14 -16.00 52.71
C LYS A 98 -14.70 -17.14 51.79
N ILE A 99 -15.00 -17.07 50.48
CA ILE A 99 -14.61 -18.08 49.47
C ILE A 99 -13.09 -18.03 49.24
N TYR A 100 -12.55 -16.83 49.02
CA TYR A 100 -11.17 -16.64 48.57
C TYR A 100 -10.18 -16.31 49.68
N GLY A 101 -10.63 -16.12 50.92
CA GLY A 101 -9.77 -15.98 52.11
C GLY A 101 -8.95 -14.71 52.17
N PHE A 102 -9.46 -13.56 51.71
CA PHE A 102 -8.74 -12.30 51.78
C PHE A 102 -9.35 -11.32 52.78
N GLU A 103 -8.49 -10.47 53.38
CA GLU A 103 -8.84 -9.38 54.29
C GLU A 103 -8.68 -7.99 53.70
N SER A 104 -7.86 -7.84 52.66
CA SER A 104 -7.70 -6.57 51.96
C SER A 104 -7.90 -6.76 50.47
N TYR A 105 -8.53 -5.77 49.84
CA TYR A 105 -8.86 -5.83 48.42
C TYR A 105 -8.90 -4.45 47.77
N VAL A 106 -8.40 -4.35 46.56
CA VAL A 106 -8.61 -3.20 45.66
C VAL A 106 -8.88 -3.67 44.27
N SER A 107 -9.85 -3.06 43.59
CA SER A 107 -10.11 -3.34 42.18
C SER A 107 -10.76 -2.17 41.50
N SER A 108 -10.38 -1.93 40.24
CA SER A 108 -10.90 -0.86 39.40
C SER A 108 -11.30 -1.38 38.03
N PRO A 109 -12.40 -0.87 37.48
CA PRO A 109 -12.82 -1.23 36.12
C PRO A 109 -11.83 -0.72 35.07
N VAL A 110 -11.55 -1.55 34.09
CA VAL A 110 -10.77 -1.22 32.90
C VAL A 110 -11.73 -1.03 31.72
N PHE A 111 -11.70 0.15 31.11
CA PHE A 111 -12.50 0.48 29.94
C PHE A 111 -11.59 0.67 28.73
N ARG A 112 -12.08 0.28 27.54
CA ARG A 112 -11.52 0.73 26.29
C ARG A 112 -11.84 2.21 26.06
N THR A 113 -11.18 2.85 25.13
CA THR A 113 -11.41 4.30 24.84
C THR A 113 -12.78 4.58 24.22
N ASP A 114 -13.44 3.55 23.64
CA ASP A 114 -14.82 3.63 23.18
C ASP A 114 -15.86 3.57 24.31
N GLY A 115 -15.38 3.45 25.56
CA GLY A 115 -16.22 3.33 26.77
C GLY A 115 -16.70 1.92 27.05
N SER A 116 -16.37 0.92 26.23
CA SER A 116 -16.75 -0.46 26.51
C SER A 116 -15.93 -1.04 27.66
N PHE A 117 -16.61 -1.79 28.54
CA PHE A 117 -15.97 -2.45 29.66
C PHE A 117 -15.15 -3.66 29.18
N PHE A 118 -13.88 -3.70 29.58
CA PHE A 118 -13.00 -4.84 29.33
C PHE A 118 -13.00 -5.83 30.49
N GLY A 119 -12.81 -5.34 31.68
CA GLY A 119 -12.63 -6.16 32.87
C GLY A 119 -12.12 -5.35 34.03
N THR A 120 -11.27 -5.92 34.86
CA THR A 120 -10.76 -5.26 36.06
C THR A 120 -9.26 -5.43 36.21
N VAL A 121 -8.63 -4.47 36.88
CA VAL A 121 -7.33 -4.64 37.52
C VAL A 121 -7.57 -4.70 39.02
N CYS A 122 -7.11 -5.78 39.68
CA CYS A 122 -7.38 -6.03 41.07
C CYS A 122 -6.12 -6.47 41.82
N ALA A 123 -6.13 -6.26 43.15
CA ALA A 123 -5.15 -6.83 44.05
C ALA A 123 -5.81 -7.21 45.38
N LEU A 124 -5.28 -8.23 46.05
CA LEU A 124 -5.78 -8.73 47.32
C LEU A 124 -4.67 -9.28 48.21
N ASP A 125 -4.97 -9.37 49.49
CA ASP A 125 -4.09 -10.03 50.50
C ASP A 125 -4.93 -10.70 51.58
N PRO A 126 -4.50 -11.87 52.11
CA PRO A 126 -5.12 -12.52 53.26
C PRO A 126 -5.01 -11.73 54.57
N HIS A 127 -4.12 -10.73 54.64
CA HIS A 127 -3.91 -9.90 55.82
C HIS A 127 -4.45 -8.48 55.61
N PRO A 128 -4.87 -7.79 56.68
CA PRO A 128 -5.25 -6.39 56.59
C PRO A 128 -4.09 -5.51 56.11
N ALA A 129 -4.39 -4.59 55.20
CA ALA A 129 -3.44 -3.59 54.71
C ALA A 129 -3.98 -2.18 54.90
N ASN A 130 -3.08 -1.22 55.16
CA ASN A 130 -3.47 0.17 55.23
C ASN A 130 -3.62 0.75 53.84
N LEU A 131 -4.85 0.86 53.37
CA LEU A 131 -5.20 1.39 52.04
C LEU A 131 -5.93 2.73 52.20
N PRO A 132 -5.21 3.87 52.25
CA PRO A 132 -5.87 5.19 52.28
C PRO A 132 -6.75 5.37 51.03
N GLU A 133 -8.06 5.47 51.22
CA GLU A 133 -9.05 5.35 50.16
C GLU A 133 -8.77 6.30 49.00
N GLY A 134 -8.54 7.58 49.25
CA GLY A 134 -8.36 8.59 48.20
C GLY A 134 -7.13 8.36 47.33
N THR A 135 -5.99 8.04 47.91
CA THR A 135 -4.73 7.81 47.17
C THR A 135 -4.71 6.45 46.48
N THR A 136 -5.20 5.41 47.16
CA THR A 136 -5.28 4.05 46.58
C THR A 136 -6.25 4.02 45.41
N ARG A 137 -7.44 4.62 45.56
CA ARG A 137 -8.42 4.76 44.49
C ARG A 137 -7.83 5.49 43.28
N ALA A 138 -7.26 6.68 43.50
CA ALA A 138 -6.68 7.48 42.41
C ALA A 138 -5.55 6.75 41.66
N MET A 139 -4.74 6.00 42.38
CA MET A 139 -3.65 5.19 41.81
C MET A 139 -4.19 4.06 40.94
N ILE A 140 -5.10 3.22 41.45
CA ILE A 140 -5.60 2.05 40.70
C ILE A 140 -6.44 2.47 39.51
N GLU A 141 -7.23 3.54 39.61
CA GLU A 141 -7.98 4.12 38.50
C GLU A 141 -7.05 4.66 37.40
N SER A 142 -5.91 5.27 37.78
CA SER A 142 -4.90 5.72 36.82
C SER A 142 -4.28 4.54 36.06
N PHE A 143 -3.97 3.45 36.74
CA PHE A 143 -3.47 2.23 36.09
C PHE A 143 -4.54 1.55 35.26
N ALA A 144 -5.78 1.48 35.72
CA ALA A 144 -6.90 0.95 34.91
C ALA A 144 -7.08 1.74 33.59
N LYS A 145 -7.03 3.08 33.66
CA LYS A 145 -7.08 3.94 32.49
C LYS A 145 -5.90 3.73 31.56
N LEU A 146 -4.68 3.62 32.10
CA LEU A 146 -3.48 3.36 31.30
C LEU A 146 -3.58 2.00 30.58
N LEU A 147 -4.04 0.96 31.30
CA LEU A 147 -4.27 -0.36 30.71
C LEU A 147 -5.27 -0.32 29.56
N GLY A 148 -6.37 0.42 29.70
CA GLY A 148 -7.36 0.59 28.65
C GLY A 148 -6.79 1.26 27.40
N ILE A 149 -5.97 2.30 27.55
CA ILE A 149 -5.29 2.99 26.45
C ILE A 149 -4.29 2.05 25.75
N GLN A 150 -3.48 1.32 26.54
CA GLN A 150 -2.48 0.40 25.99
C GLN A 150 -3.12 -0.80 25.26
N LEU A 151 -4.21 -1.33 25.82
CA LEU A 151 -4.97 -2.42 25.20
C LEU A 151 -5.51 -2.01 23.83
N GLU A 152 -6.09 -0.83 23.72
CA GLU A 152 -6.59 -0.34 22.42
C GLU A 152 -5.47 -0.07 21.43
N ALA A 153 -4.34 0.46 21.89
CA ALA A 153 -3.17 0.68 21.02
C ALA A 153 -2.67 -0.64 20.43
N GLU A 154 -2.60 -1.70 21.26
CA GLU A 154 -2.20 -3.03 20.81
C GLU A 154 -3.22 -3.64 19.82
N GLU A 155 -4.52 -3.52 20.12
CA GLU A 155 -5.58 -4.00 19.23
C GLU A 155 -5.57 -3.31 17.87
N ARG A 156 -5.30 -1.99 17.83
CA ARG A 156 -5.17 -1.23 16.58
C ARG A 156 -3.92 -1.61 15.80
N PHE A 157 -2.83 -1.86 16.51
CA PHE A 157 -1.58 -2.29 15.89
C PHE A 157 -1.76 -3.62 15.16
N GLU A 158 -2.35 -4.63 15.84
CA GLU A 158 -2.66 -5.93 15.22
C GLU A 158 -3.56 -5.81 13.99
N ALA A 159 -4.63 -5.03 14.11
CA ALA A 159 -5.57 -4.84 12.99
C ALA A 159 -4.87 -4.19 11.79
N THR A 160 -3.95 -3.25 12.05
CA THR A 160 -3.19 -2.56 10.99
C THR A 160 -2.17 -3.50 10.35
N GLU A 161 -1.45 -4.30 11.13
CA GLU A 161 -0.52 -5.31 10.60
C GLU A 161 -1.24 -6.35 9.73
N ALA A 162 -2.37 -6.87 10.20
CA ALA A 162 -3.16 -7.83 9.45
C ALA A 162 -3.65 -7.24 8.11
N ALA A 163 -4.17 -6.02 8.13
CA ALA A 163 -4.61 -5.32 6.93
C ALA A 163 -3.44 -5.04 5.95
N LEU A 164 -2.26 -4.69 6.46
CA LEU A 164 -1.08 -4.47 5.63
C LEU A 164 -0.59 -5.77 4.98
N MET A 165 -0.59 -6.88 5.71
CA MET A 165 -0.22 -8.19 5.19
C MET A 165 -1.18 -8.66 4.08
N ASP A 166 -2.49 -8.51 4.28
CA ASP A 166 -3.52 -8.84 3.28
C ASP A 166 -3.37 -7.98 2.02
N ALA A 167 -3.14 -6.67 2.18
CA ALA A 167 -2.90 -5.76 1.07
C ALA A 167 -1.64 -6.12 0.27
N ARG A 168 -0.54 -6.48 0.95
CA ARG A 168 0.70 -6.93 0.30
C ARG A 168 0.49 -8.22 -0.48
N GLN A 169 -0.13 -9.22 0.12
CA GLN A 169 -0.41 -10.49 -0.52
C GLN A 169 -1.30 -10.31 -1.77
N THR A 170 -2.31 -9.46 -1.67
CA THR A 170 -3.17 -9.13 -2.81
C THR A 170 -2.38 -8.43 -3.93
N ALA A 171 -1.46 -7.52 -3.59
CA ALA A 171 -0.60 -6.85 -4.57
C ALA A 171 0.35 -7.83 -5.27
N GLU A 172 0.99 -8.74 -4.53
CA GLU A 172 1.88 -9.77 -5.09
C GLU A 172 1.15 -10.71 -6.05
N LEU A 173 -0.04 -11.19 -5.66
CA LEU A 173 -0.88 -12.04 -6.52
C LEU A 173 -1.27 -11.34 -7.82
N ARG A 174 -1.62 -10.04 -7.74
CA ARG A 174 -1.94 -9.24 -8.94
C ARG A 174 -0.73 -9.10 -9.87
N GLU A 175 0.45 -8.86 -9.31
CA GLU A 175 1.68 -8.73 -10.10
C GLU A 175 2.05 -10.04 -10.81
N GLN A 176 1.99 -11.17 -10.09
CA GLN A 176 2.19 -12.49 -10.67
C GLN A 176 1.18 -12.79 -11.79
N PHE A 177 -0.09 -12.47 -11.59
CA PHE A 177 -1.14 -12.68 -12.59
C PHE A 177 -0.88 -11.87 -13.86
N ILE A 178 -0.48 -10.60 -13.75
CA ILE A 178 -0.13 -9.74 -14.88
C ILE A 178 1.08 -10.31 -15.65
N ALA A 179 2.11 -10.79 -14.93
CA ALA A 179 3.29 -11.38 -15.55
C ALA A 179 2.95 -12.65 -16.35
N LEU A 180 2.13 -13.54 -15.76
CA LEU A 180 1.68 -14.78 -16.41
C LEU A 180 0.82 -14.47 -17.65
N LEU A 181 -0.17 -13.58 -17.52
CA LEU A 181 -1.00 -13.18 -18.65
C LEU A 181 -0.17 -12.61 -19.80
N GLY A 182 0.85 -11.80 -19.49
CA GLY A 182 1.74 -11.24 -20.49
C GLY A 182 2.48 -12.28 -21.30
N HIS A 183 3.03 -13.27 -20.62
CA HIS A 183 3.70 -14.40 -21.28
C HIS A 183 2.74 -15.23 -22.14
N ASP A 184 1.59 -15.57 -21.58
CA ASP A 184 0.62 -16.47 -22.23
C ASP A 184 -0.10 -15.82 -23.40
N LEU A 185 -0.21 -14.48 -23.44
CA LEU A 185 -0.72 -13.76 -24.60
C LEU A 185 0.35 -13.52 -25.68
N ARG A 186 1.63 -13.32 -25.32
CA ARG A 186 2.70 -13.15 -26.30
C ARG A 186 3.02 -14.42 -27.09
N ASN A 187 2.91 -15.59 -26.47
CA ASN A 187 3.22 -16.86 -27.10
C ASN A 187 2.37 -17.15 -28.34
N PRO A 188 1.02 -17.14 -28.32
CA PRO A 188 0.21 -17.34 -29.49
C PRO A 188 0.41 -16.27 -30.56
N LEU A 189 0.60 -14.99 -30.15
CA LEU A 189 0.89 -13.92 -31.08
C LEU A 189 2.22 -14.14 -31.81
N SER A 190 3.27 -14.55 -31.11
CA SER A 190 4.57 -14.88 -31.69
C SER A 190 4.46 -16.04 -32.67
N SER A 191 3.63 -17.04 -32.38
CA SER A 191 3.38 -18.18 -33.28
C SER A 191 2.69 -17.74 -34.59
N ILE A 192 1.66 -16.89 -34.49
CA ILE A 192 0.96 -16.31 -35.63
C ILE A 192 1.93 -15.47 -36.48
N MET A 193 2.74 -14.64 -35.83
CA MET A 193 3.74 -13.80 -36.49
C MET A 193 4.78 -14.63 -37.25
N SER A 194 5.32 -15.67 -36.63
CA SER A 194 6.26 -16.60 -37.24
C SER A 194 5.65 -17.34 -38.45
N GLY A 195 4.38 -17.76 -38.34
CA GLY A 195 3.64 -18.38 -39.45
C GLY A 195 3.45 -17.42 -40.64
N ALA A 196 3.04 -16.19 -40.37
CA ALA A 196 2.88 -15.16 -41.40
C ALA A 196 4.22 -14.80 -42.11
N GLN A 197 5.30 -14.67 -41.33
CA GLN A 197 6.66 -14.46 -41.86
C GLN A 197 7.12 -15.61 -42.74
N LEU A 198 6.82 -16.87 -42.36
CA LEU A 198 7.14 -18.03 -43.15
C LEU A 198 6.38 -18.06 -44.49
N MET A 199 5.10 -17.67 -44.49
CA MET A 199 4.30 -17.53 -45.70
C MET A 199 4.93 -16.49 -46.67
N LEU A 200 5.34 -15.33 -46.17
CA LEU A 200 6.02 -14.30 -46.98
C LEU A 200 7.34 -14.78 -47.58
N ARG A 201 8.09 -15.64 -46.87
CA ARG A 201 9.36 -16.20 -47.36
C ARG A 201 9.15 -17.29 -48.41
N ARG A 202 8.05 -18.05 -48.33
CA ARG A 202 7.83 -19.26 -49.14
C ARG A 202 6.91 -19.05 -50.32
N SER A 203 6.02 -18.07 -50.30
CA SER A 203 5.08 -17.77 -51.37
C SER A 203 5.39 -16.42 -52.02
N LYS A 204 5.31 -16.41 -53.34
CA LYS A 204 5.36 -15.17 -54.16
C LYS A 204 3.98 -14.84 -54.74
N GLU A 205 2.96 -15.61 -54.41
CA GLU A 205 1.60 -15.39 -54.88
C GLU A 205 1.00 -14.15 -54.20
N PRO A 206 0.55 -13.13 -54.98
CA PRO A 206 0.10 -11.86 -54.45
C PRO A 206 -1.04 -12.00 -53.43
N ALA A 207 -1.93 -12.96 -53.61
CA ALA A 207 -3.02 -13.21 -52.69
C ALA A 207 -2.51 -13.71 -51.29
N ILE A 208 -1.53 -14.62 -51.31
CA ILE A 208 -0.95 -15.18 -50.08
C ILE A 208 -0.08 -14.14 -49.36
N THR A 209 0.73 -13.39 -50.07
CA THR A 209 1.58 -12.35 -49.50
C THR A 209 0.73 -11.23 -48.92
N GLY A 210 -0.36 -10.80 -49.57
CA GLY A 210 -1.28 -9.81 -49.05
C GLY A 210 -1.95 -10.27 -47.75
N ILE A 211 -2.40 -11.53 -47.65
CA ILE A 211 -2.97 -12.09 -46.43
C ILE A 211 -1.92 -12.14 -45.33
N ALA A 212 -0.70 -12.58 -45.61
CA ALA A 212 0.37 -12.68 -44.61
C ALA A 212 0.79 -11.30 -44.06
N GLU A 213 0.84 -10.26 -44.90
CA GLU A 213 1.08 -8.86 -44.51
C GLU A 213 -0.02 -8.33 -43.60
N HIS A 214 -1.29 -8.60 -43.91
CA HIS A 214 -2.43 -8.27 -43.07
C HIS A 214 -2.35 -8.98 -41.70
N MET A 215 -2.00 -10.28 -41.69
CA MET A 215 -1.81 -11.04 -40.45
C MET A 215 -0.69 -10.46 -39.60
N LEU A 216 0.46 -10.11 -40.18
CA LEU A 216 1.57 -9.45 -39.48
C LEU A 216 1.14 -8.13 -38.85
N THR A 217 0.47 -7.29 -39.62
CA THR A 217 -0.02 -5.98 -39.19
C THR A 217 -0.99 -6.12 -38.01
N ALA A 218 -1.94 -7.06 -38.11
CA ALA A 218 -2.91 -7.35 -37.05
C ALA A 218 -2.22 -7.89 -35.77
N THR A 219 -1.26 -8.79 -35.95
CA THR A 219 -0.52 -9.41 -34.84
C THR A 219 0.38 -8.40 -34.11
N HIS A 220 1.09 -7.55 -34.84
CA HIS A 220 1.86 -6.45 -34.25
C HIS A 220 0.99 -5.47 -33.47
N ARG A 221 -0.21 -5.18 -33.99
CA ARG A 221 -1.18 -4.34 -33.29
C ARG A 221 -1.68 -5.00 -32.01
N ALA A 222 -2.02 -6.30 -32.07
CA ALA A 222 -2.45 -7.05 -30.89
C ALA A 222 -1.35 -7.14 -29.83
N SER A 223 -0.09 -7.37 -30.23
CA SER A 223 1.06 -7.41 -29.33
C SER A 223 1.23 -6.07 -28.59
N ARG A 224 1.17 -4.94 -29.31
CA ARG A 224 1.24 -3.61 -28.68
C ARG A 224 0.10 -3.37 -27.69
N LEU A 225 -1.13 -3.77 -28.01
CA LEU A 225 -2.26 -3.63 -27.09
C LEU A 225 -2.07 -4.46 -25.80
N VAL A 226 -1.52 -5.66 -25.94
CA VAL A 226 -1.18 -6.51 -24.77
C VAL A 226 -0.12 -5.83 -23.91
N ASP A 227 0.96 -5.32 -24.53
CA ASP A 227 2.04 -4.64 -23.81
C ASP A 227 1.52 -3.37 -23.11
N ASP A 228 0.69 -2.57 -23.78
CA ASP A 228 0.06 -1.37 -23.22
C ASP A 228 -0.82 -1.69 -22.00
N VAL A 229 -1.63 -2.76 -22.06
CA VAL A 229 -2.49 -3.20 -20.94
C VAL A 229 -1.64 -3.68 -19.76
N LEU A 230 -0.55 -4.40 -20.04
CA LEU A 230 0.37 -4.89 -18.99
C LEU A 230 1.12 -3.74 -18.33
N ASP A 231 1.62 -2.78 -19.11
CA ASP A 231 2.31 -1.59 -18.59
C ASP A 231 1.34 -0.70 -17.79
N PHE A 232 0.10 -0.51 -18.28
CA PHE A 232 -0.96 0.17 -17.53
C PHE A 232 -1.27 -0.50 -16.20
N ALA A 233 -1.42 -1.83 -16.20
CA ALA A 233 -1.73 -2.58 -14.99
C ALA A 233 -0.59 -2.46 -13.95
N ARG A 234 0.68 -2.49 -14.40
CA ARG A 234 1.87 -2.28 -13.53
C ARG A 234 1.94 -0.86 -12.98
N GLY A 235 1.77 0.15 -13.82
CA GLY A 235 1.79 1.55 -13.39
C GLY A 235 0.75 1.86 -12.31
N ARG A 236 -0.45 1.28 -12.41
CA ARG A 236 -1.55 1.51 -11.46
C ARG A 236 -1.42 0.79 -10.13
N LEU A 237 -0.60 -0.25 -10.06
CA LEU A 237 -0.33 -1.03 -8.83
C LEU A 237 0.66 -0.33 -7.88
N GLY A 238 1.17 0.85 -8.23
CA GLY A 238 2.00 1.68 -7.36
C GLY A 238 3.50 1.37 -7.39
N ASN A 239 3.93 0.30 -8.09
CA ASN A 239 5.35 -0.05 -8.22
C ASN A 239 6.03 0.58 -9.45
N GLY A 240 5.27 1.39 -10.25
CA GLY A 240 5.77 1.95 -11.50
C GLY A 240 6.09 0.89 -12.57
N ILE A 241 6.60 1.32 -13.72
CA ILE A 241 7.09 0.43 -14.76
C ILE A 241 8.49 -0.06 -14.38
N PRO A 242 8.76 -1.37 -14.31
CA PRO A 242 10.08 -1.88 -13.99
C PRO A 242 11.09 -1.48 -15.07
N LEU A 243 12.26 -0.97 -14.62
CA LEU A 243 13.33 -0.51 -15.48
C LEU A 243 14.58 -1.39 -15.37
N ASN A 244 15.22 -1.63 -16.50
CA ASN A 244 16.55 -2.23 -16.58
C ASN A 244 17.59 -1.12 -16.81
N ILE A 245 17.90 -0.37 -15.76
CA ILE A 245 18.83 0.78 -15.85
C ILE A 245 20.25 0.30 -16.08
N ARG A 246 20.88 0.82 -17.15
CA ARG A 246 22.29 0.59 -17.51
C ARG A 246 22.93 1.85 -18.11
N ASP A 247 24.23 1.85 -18.21
CA ASP A 247 24.95 2.90 -18.90
C ASP A 247 24.75 2.76 -20.41
N CYS A 248 24.16 3.77 -21.04
CA CYS A 248 23.82 3.80 -22.44
C CYS A 248 24.64 4.89 -23.17
N ASP A 249 25.65 4.47 -23.94
CA ASP A 249 26.50 5.34 -24.77
C ASP A 249 25.90 5.60 -26.16
N LYS A 250 24.94 4.78 -26.60
CA LYS A 250 24.32 4.79 -27.92
C LYS A 250 22.83 5.11 -27.90
N LEU A 251 22.35 5.80 -26.86
CA LEU A 251 20.93 6.14 -26.78
C LEU A 251 20.47 6.95 -28.01
N HIS A 252 21.30 7.85 -28.52
CA HIS A 252 21.00 8.65 -29.72
C HIS A 252 20.80 7.79 -30.98
N GLU A 253 21.56 6.69 -31.14
CA GLU A 253 21.38 5.75 -32.24
C GLU A 253 20.04 5.01 -32.11
N THR A 254 19.70 4.56 -30.91
CA THR A 254 18.42 3.88 -30.60
C THR A 254 17.22 4.78 -30.93
N LEU A 255 17.25 6.02 -30.45
CA LEU A 255 16.17 6.97 -30.73
C LEU A 255 16.05 7.34 -32.20
N ALA A 256 17.18 7.55 -32.90
CA ALA A 256 17.20 7.81 -34.35
C ALA A 256 16.64 6.62 -35.15
N HIS A 257 16.92 5.39 -34.71
CA HIS A 257 16.37 4.19 -35.30
C HIS A 257 14.83 4.15 -35.23
N ILE A 258 14.25 4.48 -34.06
CA ILE A 258 12.78 4.57 -33.91
C ILE A 258 12.17 5.61 -34.81
N VAL A 259 12.79 6.78 -34.99
CA VAL A 259 12.32 7.82 -35.90
C VAL A 259 12.32 7.30 -37.35
N SER A 260 13.39 6.59 -37.75
CA SER A 260 13.51 6.00 -39.11
C SER A 260 12.46 4.91 -39.34
N GLU A 261 12.20 4.05 -38.36
CA GLU A 261 11.17 3.02 -38.44
C GLU A 261 9.77 3.63 -38.61
N MET A 262 9.47 4.67 -37.82
CA MET A 262 8.21 5.40 -37.91
C MET A 262 8.05 6.13 -39.26
N GLN A 263 9.12 6.72 -39.79
CA GLN A 263 9.10 7.32 -41.14
C GLN A 263 8.81 6.28 -42.22
N SER A 264 9.37 5.08 -42.08
CA SER A 264 9.12 3.98 -43.04
C SER A 264 7.68 3.46 -42.95
N SER A 265 7.10 3.43 -41.76
CA SER A 265 5.71 3.01 -41.53
C SER A 265 4.69 4.05 -41.97
N TYR A 266 5.06 5.33 -42.03
CA TYR A 266 4.22 6.45 -42.44
C TYR A 266 4.88 7.28 -43.58
N PRO A 267 5.06 6.72 -44.78
CA PRO A 267 5.84 7.36 -45.85
C PRO A 267 5.25 8.69 -46.35
N GLN A 268 3.97 8.94 -46.08
CA GLN A 268 3.29 10.19 -46.47
C GLN A 268 3.51 11.32 -45.45
N ARG A 269 4.04 10.99 -44.26
CA ARG A 269 4.31 11.95 -43.19
C ARG A 269 5.77 12.40 -43.22
N ARG A 270 6.05 13.62 -42.82
CA ARG A 270 7.41 14.16 -42.72
C ARG A 270 7.88 14.21 -41.27
N LEU A 271 8.94 13.45 -40.99
CA LEU A 271 9.61 13.45 -39.67
C LEU A 271 10.97 14.15 -39.84
N ARG A 272 11.29 15.04 -38.90
CA ARG A 272 12.60 15.69 -38.79
C ARG A 272 13.25 15.29 -37.51
N CYS A 273 14.42 14.65 -37.59
CA CYS A 273 15.19 14.16 -36.47
C CYS A 273 16.33 15.14 -36.19
N GLU A 274 16.34 15.72 -34.96
CA GLU A 274 17.33 16.67 -34.49
C GLU A 274 17.89 16.11 -33.15
N ILE A 275 18.51 14.92 -33.20
CA ILE A 275 19.07 14.24 -32.04
C ILE A 275 20.58 14.51 -32.03
N GLU A 276 21.06 15.19 -30.99
CA GLU A 276 22.47 15.43 -30.76
C GLU A 276 23.20 14.13 -30.35
N SER A 277 24.53 14.09 -30.56
CA SER A 277 25.34 13.02 -30.00
C SER A 277 25.33 13.15 -28.48
N LEU A 278 24.79 12.15 -27.81
CA LEU A 278 24.59 12.15 -26.37
C LEU A 278 25.81 11.52 -25.67
N ALA A 279 26.22 12.10 -24.54
CA ALA A 279 27.11 11.44 -23.60
C ALA A 279 26.43 10.19 -23.02
N THR A 280 27.21 9.34 -22.35
CA THR A 280 26.68 8.17 -21.63
C THR A 280 25.63 8.59 -20.60
N ILE A 281 24.45 7.99 -20.66
CA ILE A 281 23.32 8.25 -19.76
C ILE A 281 22.90 6.94 -19.09
N ARG A 282 22.64 6.97 -17.79
CA ARG A 282 22.06 5.83 -17.06
C ARG A 282 20.55 5.76 -17.28
N CYS A 283 20.11 4.84 -18.09
CA CYS A 283 18.68 4.69 -18.43
C CYS A 283 18.33 3.25 -18.89
N ASP A 284 17.07 3.00 -19.06
CA ASP A 284 16.54 1.87 -19.82
C ASP A 284 16.23 2.35 -21.25
N SER A 285 17.15 2.05 -22.20
CA SER A 285 17.04 2.49 -23.60
C SER A 285 15.79 1.94 -24.30
N ASP A 286 15.35 0.73 -23.95
CA ASP A 286 14.17 0.11 -24.57
C ASP A 286 12.89 0.81 -24.11
N ARG A 287 12.80 1.18 -22.84
CA ARG A 287 11.69 1.98 -22.32
C ARG A 287 11.69 3.41 -22.85
N LEU A 288 12.84 4.04 -23.01
CA LEU A 288 12.91 5.36 -23.67
C LEU A 288 12.53 5.30 -25.18
N ALA A 289 12.88 4.22 -25.86
CA ALA A 289 12.41 3.95 -27.23
C ALA A 289 10.87 3.79 -27.29
N GLN A 290 10.28 3.09 -26.32
CA GLN A 290 8.82 2.96 -26.17
C GLN A 290 8.15 4.32 -25.90
N LEU A 291 8.72 5.13 -25.00
CA LEU A 291 8.24 6.49 -24.71
C LEU A 291 8.23 7.33 -26.02
N LEU A 292 9.34 7.36 -26.76
CA LEU A 292 9.43 8.08 -28.03
C LEU A 292 8.41 7.54 -29.06
N SER A 293 8.27 6.22 -29.17
CA SER A 293 7.30 5.59 -30.08
C SER A 293 5.87 6.03 -29.77
N ASN A 294 5.49 6.10 -28.48
CA ASN A 294 4.17 6.56 -28.05
C ASN A 294 3.94 8.04 -28.39
N LEU A 295 4.94 8.90 -28.16
CA LEU A 295 4.85 10.31 -28.53
C LEU A 295 4.74 10.52 -30.04
N LEU A 296 5.53 9.78 -30.83
CA LEU A 296 5.48 9.84 -32.30
C LEU A 296 4.16 9.34 -32.86
N ALA A 297 3.65 8.20 -32.34
CA ALA A 297 2.35 7.67 -32.72
C ALA A 297 1.22 8.70 -32.48
N ASN A 298 1.26 9.39 -31.34
CA ASN A 298 0.34 10.47 -31.02
C ASN A 298 0.49 11.65 -32.00
N ALA A 299 1.71 12.12 -32.26
CA ALA A 299 1.98 13.24 -33.15
C ALA A 299 1.57 12.96 -34.63
N LEU A 300 1.80 11.73 -35.10
CA LEU A 300 1.43 11.30 -36.46
C LEU A 300 -0.08 11.12 -36.61
N THR A 301 -0.77 10.76 -35.56
CA THR A 301 -2.21 10.51 -35.53
C THR A 301 -3.01 11.80 -35.42
N HIS A 302 -2.60 12.73 -34.54
CA HIS A 302 -3.36 13.93 -34.21
C HIS A 302 -2.79 15.22 -34.80
N GLY A 303 -1.55 15.21 -35.29
CA GLY A 303 -0.94 16.36 -35.96
C GLY A 303 -1.49 16.59 -37.35
N ALA A 304 -1.36 17.82 -37.86
CA ALA A 304 -1.75 18.20 -39.20
C ALA A 304 -1.11 17.25 -40.26
N SER A 305 -1.89 16.81 -41.23
CA SER A 305 -1.48 15.78 -42.20
C SER A 305 -0.28 16.19 -43.06
N ASP A 306 -0.15 17.47 -43.38
CA ASP A 306 0.92 18.09 -44.15
C ASP A 306 2.05 18.66 -43.31
N GLY A 307 1.89 18.62 -42.00
CA GLY A 307 2.84 19.15 -41.02
C GLY A 307 4.10 18.32 -40.87
N VAL A 308 5.20 18.96 -40.46
CA VAL A 308 6.46 18.31 -40.13
C VAL A 308 6.52 18.00 -38.62
N VAL A 309 6.57 16.75 -38.24
CA VAL A 309 6.80 16.33 -36.86
C VAL A 309 8.29 16.43 -36.60
N ARG A 310 8.67 17.19 -35.55
CA ARG A 310 10.08 17.36 -35.14
C ARG A 310 10.35 16.55 -33.87
N VAL A 311 11.47 15.84 -33.86
CA VAL A 311 12.00 15.13 -32.71
C VAL A 311 13.34 15.73 -32.39
N SER A 312 13.53 16.16 -31.15
CA SER A 312 14.84 16.62 -30.65
C SER A 312 15.21 15.92 -29.37
N ALA A 313 16.51 15.60 -29.22
CA ALA A 313 17.06 15.07 -27.99
C ALA A 313 18.40 15.71 -27.69
N ARG A 314 18.59 16.20 -26.45
CA ARG A 314 19.81 16.88 -26.00
C ARG A 314 20.01 16.68 -24.49
N ILE A 315 21.21 17.00 -24.05
CA ILE A 315 21.53 17.14 -22.61
C ILE A 315 21.69 18.62 -22.30
N GLU A 316 20.96 19.11 -21.31
CA GLU A 316 21.00 20.51 -20.90
C GLU A 316 20.94 20.58 -19.36
N ALA A 317 21.89 21.31 -18.75
CA ALA A 317 21.98 21.51 -17.29
C ALA A 317 21.89 20.20 -16.48
N GLY A 318 22.53 19.11 -16.94
CA GLY A 318 22.54 17.81 -16.26
C GLY A 318 21.25 16.99 -16.41
N HIS A 319 20.36 17.41 -17.31
CA HIS A 319 19.13 16.68 -17.64
C HIS A 319 19.16 16.24 -19.09
N PHE A 320 18.71 15.02 -19.35
CA PHE A 320 18.36 14.55 -20.68
C PHE A 320 16.97 15.06 -21.01
N ILE A 321 16.80 15.71 -22.15
CA ILE A 321 15.56 16.28 -22.64
C ILE A 321 15.26 15.66 -24.01
N LEU A 322 14.07 15.06 -24.13
CA LEU A 322 13.50 14.53 -25.37
C LEU A 322 12.21 15.28 -25.67
N ALA A 323 12.10 15.89 -26.83
CA ALA A 323 10.89 16.62 -27.22
C ALA A 323 10.37 16.14 -28.58
N VAL A 324 9.04 16.02 -28.67
CA VAL A 324 8.30 15.75 -29.91
C VAL A 324 7.31 16.88 -30.15
N ASN A 325 7.47 17.58 -31.25
CA ASN A 325 6.59 18.67 -31.68
C ASN A 325 5.83 18.29 -32.95
N ASN A 326 4.54 18.55 -32.97
CA ASN A 326 3.71 18.42 -34.14
C ASN A 326 2.85 19.69 -34.35
N PRO A 327 2.78 20.23 -35.58
CA PRO A 327 1.82 21.25 -35.89
C PRO A 327 0.39 20.68 -35.93
N GLY A 328 -0.60 21.50 -35.61
CA GLY A 328 -2.00 21.10 -35.57
C GLY A 328 -2.85 22.09 -34.79
N GLU A 329 -4.12 21.79 -34.63
CA GLU A 329 -5.00 22.59 -33.81
C GLU A 329 -4.53 22.61 -32.37
N PRO A 330 -4.56 23.78 -31.68
CA PRO A 330 -4.12 23.88 -30.32
C PRO A 330 -5.04 23.11 -29.37
N ILE A 331 -4.45 22.39 -28.43
CA ILE A 331 -5.18 21.68 -27.37
C ILE A 331 -5.57 22.71 -26.29
N PRO A 332 -6.87 22.85 -25.95
CA PRO A 332 -7.31 23.73 -24.89
C PRO A 332 -6.61 23.43 -23.54
N ALA A 333 -6.33 24.49 -22.77
CA ALA A 333 -5.62 24.37 -21.48
C ALA A 333 -6.28 23.38 -20.50
N GLU A 334 -7.61 23.36 -20.47
CA GLU A 334 -8.39 22.42 -19.65
C GLU A 334 -8.12 20.96 -20.03
N ARG A 335 -7.86 20.67 -21.29
CA ARG A 335 -7.57 19.34 -21.80
C ARG A 335 -6.10 18.94 -21.59
N LEU A 336 -5.17 19.90 -21.64
CA LEU A 336 -3.74 19.65 -21.39
C LEU A 336 -3.51 19.00 -20.02
N ALA A 337 -4.26 19.39 -18.98
CA ALA A 337 -4.16 18.83 -17.64
C ALA A 337 -4.53 17.33 -17.54
N HIS A 338 -5.26 16.81 -18.52
CA HIS A 338 -5.77 15.45 -18.51
C HIS A 338 -5.11 14.51 -19.55
N LEU A 339 -4.21 15.03 -20.38
CA LEU A 339 -3.59 14.26 -21.49
C LEU A 339 -2.85 13.00 -21.04
N PHE A 340 -2.28 13.02 -19.84
CA PHE A 340 -1.52 11.90 -19.27
C PHE A 340 -2.38 10.95 -18.41
N GLN A 341 -3.70 11.19 -18.35
CA GLN A 341 -4.62 10.29 -17.64
C GLN A 341 -4.94 9.06 -18.52
N PRO A 342 -5.11 7.88 -17.93
CA PRO A 342 -5.43 6.67 -18.69
C PRO A 342 -6.82 6.78 -19.32
N TYR A 343 -6.98 6.16 -20.49
CA TYR A 343 -8.23 6.13 -21.30
C TYR A 343 -8.72 7.51 -21.76
N TRP A 344 -7.92 8.55 -21.62
CA TRP A 344 -8.31 9.87 -22.09
C TRP A 344 -8.32 9.92 -23.63
N ARG A 345 -9.42 10.35 -24.21
CA ARG A 345 -9.64 10.45 -25.66
C ARG A 345 -10.48 11.66 -25.99
N GLU A 346 -10.28 12.17 -27.18
CA GLU A 346 -11.17 13.16 -27.74
C GLU A 346 -12.51 12.53 -28.14
N PRO A 347 -13.68 13.07 -27.71
CA PRO A 347 -15.00 12.47 -27.98
C PRO A 347 -15.32 12.27 -29.47
N SER A 348 -14.64 13.02 -30.37
CA SER A 348 -14.83 12.99 -31.81
C SER A 348 -13.90 12.03 -32.56
N SER A 349 -12.92 11.39 -31.89
CA SER A 349 -11.94 10.55 -32.60
C SER A 349 -12.50 9.16 -32.92
N THR A 350 -12.68 8.86 -34.20
CA THR A 350 -13.01 7.52 -34.72
C THR A 350 -11.79 6.57 -34.74
N GLN A 351 -10.65 7.02 -34.24
CA GLN A 351 -9.37 6.31 -34.36
C GLN A 351 -9.23 5.22 -33.31
N SER A 352 -8.61 4.09 -33.70
CA SER A 352 -8.45 2.91 -32.87
C SER A 352 -7.21 2.95 -32.01
N GLY A 353 -7.38 2.84 -30.68
CA GLY A 353 -6.32 2.71 -29.66
C GLY A 353 -6.98 2.75 -28.27
N LEU A 354 -6.33 2.32 -27.21
CA LEU A 354 -6.90 2.29 -25.83
C LEU A 354 -6.82 3.64 -25.09
N GLY A 355 -6.13 4.66 -25.64
CA GLY A 355 -5.87 5.92 -24.94
C GLY A 355 -4.86 5.75 -23.80
N LEU A 356 -3.95 4.80 -23.91
CA LEU A 356 -2.95 4.48 -22.87
C LEU A 356 -1.55 5.00 -23.22
N GLY A 357 -1.25 5.33 -24.48
CA GLY A 357 0.11 5.65 -24.93
C GLY A 357 0.76 6.84 -24.18
N LEU A 358 0.04 7.96 -24.02
CA LEU A 358 0.56 9.10 -23.24
C LEU A 358 0.66 8.82 -21.75
N TYR A 359 -0.25 8.04 -21.19
CA TYR A 359 -0.16 7.56 -19.82
C TYR A 359 1.09 6.70 -19.61
N ILE A 360 1.33 5.71 -20.49
CA ILE A 360 2.52 4.85 -20.43
C ILE A 360 3.80 5.67 -20.60
N ALA A 361 3.83 6.64 -21.51
CA ALA A 361 4.97 7.55 -21.65
C ALA A 361 5.25 8.32 -20.36
N ASN A 362 4.22 8.80 -19.68
CA ASN A 362 4.35 9.46 -18.39
C ASN A 362 4.85 8.51 -17.28
N GLU A 363 4.32 7.29 -17.20
CA GLU A 363 4.77 6.29 -16.24
C GLU A 363 6.25 5.90 -16.46
N ILE A 364 6.68 5.76 -17.73
CA ILE A 364 8.11 5.53 -18.07
C ILE A 364 8.95 6.71 -17.59
N ALA A 365 8.48 7.94 -17.79
CA ALA A 365 9.18 9.15 -17.35
C ALA A 365 9.34 9.20 -15.84
N LEU A 366 8.26 8.95 -15.09
CA LEU A 366 8.27 8.92 -13.63
C LEU A 366 9.18 7.82 -13.08
N SER A 367 9.15 6.63 -13.69
CA SER A 367 10.01 5.51 -13.29
C SER A 367 11.51 5.81 -13.49
N HIS A 368 11.86 6.67 -14.47
CA HIS A 368 13.23 7.19 -14.64
C HIS A 368 13.59 8.36 -13.71
N GLY A 369 12.73 8.71 -12.76
CA GLY A 369 12.93 9.87 -11.87
C GLY A 369 12.79 11.23 -12.58
N GLY A 370 12.15 11.22 -13.74
CA GLY A 370 11.88 12.38 -14.57
C GLY A 370 10.40 12.78 -14.59
N GLY A 371 10.00 13.48 -15.66
CA GLY A 371 8.60 13.89 -15.83
C GLY A 371 8.28 14.26 -17.26
N MET A 372 6.96 14.35 -17.54
CA MET A 372 6.41 14.75 -18.83
C MET A 372 5.72 16.10 -18.72
N GLN A 373 5.88 16.93 -19.75
CA GLN A 373 5.16 18.19 -19.94
C GLN A 373 4.57 18.26 -21.33
N ALA A 374 3.46 18.96 -21.47
CA ALA A 374 2.85 19.26 -22.77
C ALA A 374 2.52 20.74 -22.87
N THR A 375 2.87 21.34 -24.00
CA THR A 375 2.48 22.71 -24.35
C THR A 375 1.80 22.71 -25.72
N SER A 376 0.78 23.54 -25.92
CA SER A 376 0.08 23.61 -27.19
C SER A 376 -0.35 25.05 -27.47
N THR A 377 0.04 25.58 -28.64
CA THR A 377 -0.30 26.92 -29.08
C THR A 377 -0.64 26.88 -30.59
N SER A 378 -1.37 27.91 -31.07
CA SER A 378 -1.71 28.06 -32.50
C SER A 378 -0.48 28.16 -33.39
N ASP A 379 0.59 28.81 -32.91
CA ASP A 379 1.77 29.14 -33.75
C ASP A 379 2.81 28.02 -33.72
N ALA A 380 3.03 27.39 -32.59
CA ALA A 380 4.04 26.33 -32.40
C ALA A 380 3.48 24.90 -32.51
N GLY A 381 2.16 24.74 -32.54
CA GLY A 381 1.53 23.41 -32.42
C GLY A 381 1.63 22.82 -31.04
N THR A 382 1.59 21.50 -30.95
CA THR A 382 1.70 20.76 -29.70
C THR A 382 3.11 20.21 -29.52
N THR A 383 3.68 20.41 -28.31
CA THR A 383 5.01 19.88 -27.95
C THR A 383 4.89 19.06 -26.68
N PHE A 384 5.32 17.80 -26.73
CA PHE A 384 5.52 16.95 -25.58
C PHE A 384 7.00 16.94 -25.22
N ILE A 385 7.31 17.15 -23.96
CA ILE A 385 8.68 17.25 -23.45
C ILE A 385 8.83 16.23 -22.31
N PHE A 386 9.77 15.32 -22.47
CA PHE A 386 10.27 14.46 -21.41
C PHE A 386 11.59 15.00 -20.88
N SER A 387 11.78 15.02 -19.58
CA SER A 387 13.05 15.38 -18.97
C SER A 387 13.36 14.44 -17.80
N MET A 388 14.62 14.01 -17.67
CA MET A 388 15.12 13.22 -16.55
C MET A 388 16.57 13.64 -16.20
N PRO A 389 17.01 13.47 -14.92
CA PRO A 389 18.42 13.63 -14.57
C PRO A 389 19.30 12.63 -15.33
N THR A 390 20.47 13.04 -15.80
CA THR A 390 21.37 12.13 -16.55
C THR A 390 22.00 11.05 -15.72
N GLY A 391 21.90 11.12 -14.37
CA GLY A 391 22.46 10.14 -13.45
C GLY A 391 24.00 10.08 -13.42
N THR A 392 24.68 11.00 -14.11
CA THR A 392 26.12 11.15 -13.92
C THR A 392 26.34 11.69 -12.53
N ALA A 393 26.92 10.87 -11.63
CA ALA A 393 27.46 11.37 -10.40
C ALA A 393 28.36 12.56 -10.73
N ALA A 394 28.08 13.72 -10.12
CA ALA A 394 29.05 14.80 -10.11
C ALA A 394 30.35 14.22 -9.56
N GLY A 395 31.39 14.18 -10.41
CA GLY A 395 32.73 13.78 -10.03
C GLY A 395 33.33 14.75 -9.02
#